data_d88de4f28325d7fff95a03fe00c6adc1
#
_entry.id   d88de4f28325d7fff95a03fe00c6adc1
#
_cell.length_a   1.000
_cell.length_b   1.000
_cell.length_c   1.000
_cell.angle_alpha   90.00
_cell.angle_beta   90.00
_cell.angle_gamma   90.00
#
_symmetry.space_group_name_H-M   'P 1'
#
loop_
_entity.id
_entity.type
_entity.pdbx_description
1 polymer ?
#
loop_
_entity_poly.entity_id
_entity_poly.type
_entity_poly.pdbx_seq_one_letter_code
_entity_poly.pdbx_strand_id
1 'polypeptide(L)'
;MENTRRLLLTLLLCGTSASAQVPDDDWDFEEGYRAQMLYLHALVNYAYDLEWQYEWERRQFADNSLRINTGSVASDKLLTDIDLNINQPLNEKWRFMGRFTRNGFRWRPVREDRLLVGLERSILDSSAVYLTVNPEFDKEFIDVAAGYTFYKDNREQYVRIGVLAEDFDWDIKNRFAGQQDQRAITVQWALRLSLANNWWLYSDGEVGSGFERTFPDPAESPDISRHDRRENMAQVRLTRRESDGKAWSAWISWYDFNELKEFRPPGFDYDYRNTVLNVAVEHTRIIGERHRLRLLAHYVDQQAESIGFNAHNYDRQDILGGVFYEYLWPMSGVTFAYALGQPDITYTAPDSTDNYDLDDYRDKLILGWRYTFSEDAQIRLSISHEVSAHGFGGGAVQFQMFF
;
A
#
# COMPACT_ATOMS: atom_id res chain seq x y z
N MET A 1 -0.73 -16.02 26.70
CA MET A 1 0.50 -15.50 26.08
C MET A 1 1.31 -16.56 25.31
N GLU A 2 1.52 -17.76 25.84
CA GLU A 2 2.32 -18.80 25.16
C GLU A 2 1.63 -19.39 23.90
N ASN A 3 0.32 -19.55 23.93
CA ASN A 3 -0.48 -20.02 22.78
C ASN A 3 -0.53 -19.00 21.63
N THR A 4 -0.52 -17.71 21.93
CA THR A 4 -0.50 -16.63 20.93
C THR A 4 0.85 -16.57 20.21
N ARG A 5 1.97 -16.83 20.93
CA ARG A 5 3.30 -16.91 20.33
C ARG A 5 3.45 -18.09 19.38
N ARG A 6 2.86 -19.25 19.71
CA ARG A 6 2.86 -20.45 18.87
C ARG A 6 2.03 -20.23 17.59
N LEU A 7 0.89 -19.57 17.70
CA LEU A 7 0.03 -19.24 16.56
C LEU A 7 0.74 -18.28 15.59
N LEU A 8 1.43 -17.27 16.12
CA LEU A 8 2.21 -16.32 15.32
C LEU A 8 3.37 -16.98 14.57
N LEU A 9 4.11 -17.88 15.24
CA LEU A 9 5.19 -18.63 14.59
C LEU A 9 4.66 -19.54 13.47
N THR A 10 3.51 -20.18 13.69
CA THR A 10 2.87 -21.05 12.70
C THR A 10 2.36 -20.25 11.50
N LEU A 11 1.75 -19.06 11.72
CA LEU A 11 1.31 -18.17 10.64
C LEU A 11 2.50 -17.58 9.85
N LEU A 12 3.58 -17.21 10.53
CA LEU A 12 4.82 -16.75 9.87
C LEU A 12 5.47 -17.87 9.04
N LEU A 13 5.51 -19.10 9.57
CA LEU A 13 6.07 -20.25 8.86
C LEU A 13 5.19 -20.71 7.69
N CYS A 14 3.86 -20.63 7.80
CA CYS A 14 2.96 -20.90 6.68
C CYS A 14 3.02 -19.83 5.59
N GLY A 15 3.28 -18.57 5.97
CA GLY A 15 3.44 -17.46 5.00
C GLY A 15 4.71 -17.55 4.15
N THR A 16 5.75 -18.21 4.66
CA THR A 16 7.05 -18.35 3.94
C THR A 16 7.09 -19.54 2.99
N SER A 17 6.19 -20.52 3.10
CA SER A 17 6.13 -21.68 2.22
C SER A 17 5.27 -21.50 0.96
N ALA A 18 4.54 -20.43 0.83
CA ALA A 18 3.99 -20.01 -0.44
C ALA A 18 5.08 -19.26 -1.21
N SER A 19 6.06 -20.01 -1.73
CA SER A 19 6.88 -19.54 -2.84
C SER A 19 5.95 -19.37 -4.05
N ALA A 20 5.21 -18.25 -4.08
CA ALA A 20 4.73 -17.79 -5.36
C ALA A 20 5.97 -17.63 -6.21
N GLN A 21 6.11 -18.46 -7.25
CA GLN A 21 7.10 -18.24 -8.28
C GLN A 21 7.05 -16.75 -8.61
N VAL A 22 8.17 -16.06 -8.37
CA VAL A 22 8.41 -14.75 -8.96
C VAL A 22 8.13 -14.98 -10.44
N PRO A 23 7.19 -14.30 -11.07
CA PRO A 23 7.09 -14.36 -12.52
C PRO A 23 8.47 -13.94 -13.02
N ASP A 24 9.08 -14.74 -13.89
CA ASP A 24 10.22 -14.30 -14.69
C ASP A 24 9.91 -12.88 -15.20
N ASP A 25 10.94 -12.06 -15.35
CA ASP A 25 10.91 -10.64 -15.71
C ASP A 25 10.11 -10.26 -16.99
N ASP A 26 9.46 -11.22 -17.63
CA ASP A 26 8.46 -11.00 -18.68
C ASP A 26 7.15 -10.52 -18.04
N TRP A 27 7.12 -9.25 -17.70
CA TRP A 27 5.89 -8.56 -17.36
C TRP A 27 4.98 -8.57 -18.58
N ASP A 28 4.07 -9.53 -18.64
CA ASP A 28 3.01 -9.53 -19.64
C ASP A 28 2.12 -8.32 -19.34
N PHE A 29 2.27 -7.30 -20.19
CA PHE A 29 1.54 -6.03 -20.04
C PHE A 29 0.03 -6.24 -19.94
N GLU A 30 -0.54 -7.22 -20.67
CA GLU A 30 -1.94 -7.60 -20.56
C GLU A 30 -2.31 -8.10 -19.16
N GLU A 31 -1.42 -8.85 -18.50
CA GLU A 31 -1.67 -9.34 -17.14
C GLU A 31 -1.57 -8.22 -16.11
N GLY A 32 -0.59 -7.35 -16.23
CA GLY A 32 -0.47 -6.17 -15.38
C GLY A 32 -1.64 -5.22 -15.53
N TYR A 33 -2.11 -5.04 -16.74
CA TYR A 33 -3.28 -4.24 -17.05
C TYR A 33 -4.56 -4.84 -16.49
N ARG A 34 -4.84 -6.12 -16.70
CA ARG A 34 -5.98 -6.83 -16.09
C ARG A 34 -5.92 -6.76 -14.58
N ALA A 35 -4.74 -6.91 -13.98
CA ALA A 35 -4.57 -6.77 -12.55
C ALA A 35 -4.90 -5.35 -12.06
N GLN A 36 -4.52 -4.30 -12.80
CA GLN A 36 -4.88 -2.92 -12.47
C GLN A 36 -6.37 -2.66 -12.65
N MET A 37 -6.99 -3.17 -13.70
CA MET A 37 -8.45 -3.11 -13.90
C MET A 37 -9.22 -3.79 -12.78
N LEU A 38 -8.78 -4.96 -12.40
CA LEU A 38 -9.37 -5.76 -11.34
C LEU A 38 -9.17 -5.12 -9.96
N TYR A 39 -8.13 -4.33 -9.79
CA TYR A 39 -7.79 -3.66 -8.53
C TYR A 39 -8.88 -2.71 -8.02
N LEU A 40 -9.55 -1.97 -8.88
CA LEU A 40 -10.67 -1.11 -8.45
C LEU A 40 -11.85 -1.88 -7.90
N HIS A 41 -12.14 -3.01 -8.50
CA HIS A 41 -13.18 -3.89 -7.96
C HIS A 41 -12.74 -4.56 -6.66
N ALA A 42 -11.42 -4.76 -6.45
CA ALA A 42 -10.88 -5.18 -5.18
C ALA A 42 -11.04 -4.11 -4.10
N LEU A 43 -10.79 -2.84 -4.41
CA LEU A 43 -10.96 -1.74 -3.46
C LEU A 43 -12.34 -1.73 -2.82
N VAL A 44 -13.38 -2.05 -3.57
CA VAL A 44 -14.74 -2.15 -3.04
C VAL A 44 -14.90 -3.38 -2.13
N ASN A 45 -14.28 -4.50 -2.45
CA ASN A 45 -14.31 -5.70 -1.60
C ASN A 45 -13.49 -5.52 -0.31
N TYR A 46 -12.37 -4.80 -0.39
CA TYR A 46 -11.50 -4.47 0.75
C TYR A 46 -11.96 -3.25 1.53
N ALA A 47 -13.10 -2.75 1.16
CA ALA A 47 -13.75 -1.56 1.62
C ALA A 47 -13.07 -0.92 2.83
N TYR A 48 -12.55 0.23 2.61
CA TYR A 48 -12.02 1.11 3.62
C TYR A 48 -12.85 1.02 4.88
N ASP A 49 -12.41 0.22 5.86
CA ASP A 49 -13.01 0.25 7.16
C ASP A 49 -12.32 1.35 7.93
N LEU A 50 -13.01 2.48 8.07
CA LEU A 50 -12.53 3.62 8.83
C LEU A 50 -12.05 3.23 10.22
N GLU A 51 -12.74 2.30 10.85
CA GLU A 51 -12.44 1.87 12.21
C GLU A 51 -11.09 1.12 12.26
N TRP A 52 -10.85 0.20 11.32
CA TRP A 52 -9.60 -0.53 11.22
C TRP A 52 -8.44 0.37 10.87
N GLN A 53 -8.63 1.24 9.90
CA GLN A 53 -7.60 2.17 9.48
C GLN A 53 -7.28 3.19 10.55
N TYR A 54 -8.29 3.69 11.25
CA TYR A 54 -8.11 4.61 12.36
C TYR A 54 -7.32 3.98 13.52
N GLU A 55 -7.65 2.73 13.90
CA GLU A 55 -6.91 2.01 14.95
C GLU A 55 -5.48 1.68 14.52
N TRP A 56 -5.27 1.32 13.24
CA TRP A 56 -3.94 1.10 12.68
C TRP A 56 -3.08 2.36 12.79
N GLU A 57 -3.57 3.48 12.33
CA GLU A 57 -2.87 4.78 12.38
C GLU A 57 -2.60 5.22 13.83
N ARG A 58 -3.53 4.95 14.74
CA ARG A 58 -3.40 5.30 16.16
C ARG A 58 -2.27 4.55 16.85
N ARG A 59 -2.08 3.28 16.52
CA ARG A 59 -1.23 2.34 17.25
C ARG A 59 0.09 2.01 16.57
N GLN A 60 0.33 2.47 15.34
CA GLN A 60 1.49 2.04 14.53
C GLN A 60 2.87 2.34 15.13
N PHE A 61 3.00 3.32 16.03
CA PHE A 61 4.24 3.62 16.76
C PHE A 61 4.17 3.33 18.27
N ALA A 62 3.01 2.94 18.76
CA ALA A 62 2.80 2.59 20.16
C ALA A 62 3.00 1.09 20.39
N ASP A 63 2.38 0.27 19.56
CA ASP A 63 2.27 -1.17 19.72
C ASP A 63 3.01 -1.94 18.61
N ASN A 64 3.24 -3.21 18.85
CA ASN A 64 3.53 -4.14 17.76
C ASN A 64 2.21 -4.44 17.03
N SER A 65 2.26 -4.56 15.72
CA SER A 65 1.04 -4.77 14.95
C SER A 65 1.29 -5.61 13.70
N LEU A 66 0.30 -6.39 13.31
CA LEU A 66 0.26 -7.17 12.08
C LEU A 66 -1.05 -6.93 11.38
N ARG A 67 -0.99 -6.58 10.09
CA ARG A 67 -2.13 -6.51 9.19
C ARG A 67 -1.84 -7.36 7.96
N ILE A 68 -2.78 -8.19 7.59
CA ILE A 68 -2.75 -9.00 6.37
C ILE A 68 -4.06 -8.76 5.63
N ASN A 69 -3.95 -8.37 4.36
CA ASN A 69 -5.08 -8.35 3.43
C ASN A 69 -4.72 -9.28 2.28
N THR A 70 -5.56 -10.26 2.02
CA THR A 70 -5.36 -11.17 0.89
C THR A 70 -6.68 -11.43 0.20
N GLY A 71 -6.66 -11.58 -1.11
CA GLY A 71 -7.86 -11.86 -1.86
C GLY A 71 -7.65 -11.96 -3.36
N SER A 72 -8.71 -12.35 -4.02
CA SER A 72 -8.79 -12.47 -5.47
C SER A 72 -9.90 -11.56 -6.00
N VAL A 73 -9.70 -11.01 -7.18
CA VAL A 73 -10.65 -10.13 -7.85
C VAL A 73 -11.00 -10.74 -9.19
N ALA A 74 -12.09 -11.51 -9.22
CA ALA A 74 -12.60 -12.14 -10.45
C ALA A 74 -11.52 -12.83 -11.32
N SER A 75 -10.35 -13.12 -10.76
CA SER A 75 -9.20 -13.71 -11.42
C SER A 75 -8.57 -14.80 -10.55
N ASP A 76 -7.73 -15.57 -11.15
CA ASP A 76 -6.93 -16.67 -10.54
C ASP A 76 -5.77 -16.13 -9.71
N LYS A 77 -5.49 -14.83 -9.77
CA LYS A 77 -4.38 -14.22 -9.04
C LYS A 77 -4.80 -13.84 -7.62
N LEU A 78 -4.02 -14.31 -6.67
CA LEU A 78 -4.14 -13.95 -5.26
C LEU A 78 -3.21 -12.77 -4.98
N LEU A 79 -3.80 -11.65 -4.62
CA LEU A 79 -3.07 -10.46 -4.19
C LEU A 79 -2.96 -10.47 -2.66
N THR A 80 -1.80 -10.09 -2.13
CA THR A 80 -1.55 -10.10 -0.69
C THR A 80 -0.77 -8.87 -0.27
N ASP A 81 -1.32 -8.12 0.69
CA ASP A 81 -0.62 -7.07 1.43
C ASP A 81 -0.32 -7.54 2.84
N ILE A 82 0.88 -7.28 3.31
CA ILE A 82 1.31 -7.55 4.68
C ILE A 82 1.97 -6.28 5.22
N ASP A 83 1.52 -5.86 6.40
CA ASP A 83 2.17 -4.83 7.21
C ASP A 83 2.46 -5.42 8.58
N LEU A 84 3.73 -5.56 8.93
CA LEU A 84 4.19 -5.94 10.26
C LEU A 84 5.01 -4.80 10.85
N ASN A 85 4.60 -4.31 12.02
CA ASN A 85 5.38 -3.32 12.78
C ASN A 85 5.78 -3.91 14.14
N ILE A 86 7.05 -3.80 14.45
CA ILE A 86 7.62 -4.16 15.75
C ILE A 86 8.15 -2.87 16.39
N ASN A 87 7.65 -2.56 17.57
CA ASN A 87 8.02 -1.38 18.36
C ASN A 87 8.38 -1.81 19.78
N GLN A 88 9.41 -2.64 19.93
CA GLN A 88 9.77 -3.26 21.20
C GLN A 88 10.64 -2.35 22.05
N PRO A 89 10.20 -1.88 23.24
CA PRO A 89 11.08 -1.18 24.16
C PRO A 89 12.19 -2.13 24.66
N LEU A 90 13.43 -1.69 24.54
CA LEU A 90 14.60 -2.39 25.08
C LEU A 90 14.92 -1.92 26.50
N ASN A 91 14.74 -0.64 26.74
CA ASN A 91 14.85 0.01 28.05
C ASN A 91 14.13 1.38 28.01
N GLU A 92 14.27 2.20 29.04
CA GLU A 92 13.61 3.52 29.13
C GLU A 92 13.96 4.48 27.99
N LYS A 93 15.14 4.33 27.36
CA LYS A 93 15.63 5.25 26.32
C LYS A 93 15.67 4.65 24.93
N TRP A 94 15.72 3.34 24.81
CA TRP A 94 15.92 2.67 23.54
C TRP A 94 14.75 1.76 23.19
N ARG A 95 14.38 1.79 21.93
CA ARG A 95 13.36 0.94 21.33
C ARG A 95 13.91 0.29 20.06
N PHE A 96 13.69 -1.01 19.90
CA PHE A 96 13.88 -1.69 18.64
C PHE A 96 12.70 -1.41 17.73
N MET A 97 12.98 -1.15 16.47
CA MET A 97 11.98 -0.95 15.41
C MET A 97 12.22 -1.96 14.31
N GLY A 98 11.15 -2.60 13.88
CA GLY A 98 11.12 -3.46 12.72
C GLY A 98 9.86 -3.16 11.91
N ARG A 99 9.98 -3.02 10.60
CA ARG A 99 8.83 -2.90 9.71
C ARG A 99 9.04 -3.79 8.50
N PHE A 100 8.11 -4.69 8.28
CA PHE A 100 8.03 -5.45 7.06
C PHE A 100 6.75 -5.06 6.32
N THR A 101 6.89 -4.73 5.04
CA THR A 101 5.75 -4.42 4.16
C THR A 101 5.85 -5.26 2.90
N ARG A 102 4.74 -5.89 2.53
CA ARG A 102 4.50 -6.52 1.23
C ARG A 102 3.29 -5.84 0.61
N ASN A 103 3.46 -5.30 -0.58
CA ASN A 103 2.41 -4.55 -1.26
C ASN A 103 2.00 -5.28 -2.55
N GLY A 104 0.98 -6.14 -2.46
CA GLY A 104 0.40 -6.81 -3.62
C GLY A 104 -0.71 -6.01 -4.32
N PHE A 105 -1.26 -5.00 -3.63
CA PHE A 105 -2.43 -4.23 -4.08
C PHE A 105 -2.13 -2.77 -4.39
N ARG A 106 -0.89 -2.31 -4.28
CA ARG A 106 -0.58 -0.91 -4.58
C ARG A 106 -0.47 -0.70 -6.09
N TRP A 107 -0.66 0.55 -6.51
CA TRP A 107 -0.54 1.08 -7.86
C TRP A 107 0.85 0.88 -8.49
N ARG A 108 1.76 0.27 -7.76
CA ARG A 108 3.12 -0.03 -8.22
C ARG A 108 3.09 -1.12 -9.27
N PRO A 109 3.78 -0.93 -10.40
CA PRO A 109 3.92 -1.95 -11.42
C PRO A 109 4.73 -3.16 -10.94
N VAL A 110 5.53 -3.00 -9.88
CA VAL A 110 6.40 -4.04 -9.32
C VAL A 110 6.01 -4.34 -7.87
N ARG A 111 5.89 -5.62 -7.54
CA ARG A 111 5.78 -6.08 -6.16
C ARG A 111 7.08 -5.76 -5.42
N GLU A 112 7.00 -5.03 -4.34
CA GLU A 112 8.11 -4.78 -3.45
C GLU A 112 7.84 -5.35 -2.06
N ASP A 113 8.75 -6.21 -1.60
CA ASP A 113 8.85 -6.59 -0.20
C ASP A 113 9.92 -5.72 0.44
N ARG A 114 9.58 -5.00 1.50
CA ARG A 114 10.50 -4.08 2.17
C ARG A 114 10.62 -4.44 3.65
N LEU A 115 11.85 -4.69 4.11
CA LEU A 115 12.17 -4.88 5.52
C LEU A 115 13.03 -3.71 6.00
N LEU A 116 12.59 -3.00 7.02
CA LEU A 116 13.37 -1.99 7.72
C LEU A 116 13.55 -2.43 9.17
N VAL A 117 14.79 -2.42 9.64
CA VAL A 117 15.13 -2.71 11.04
C VAL A 117 15.98 -1.59 11.61
N GLY A 118 15.83 -1.29 12.89
CA GLY A 118 16.61 -0.21 13.47
C GLY A 118 16.31 0.05 14.94
N LEU A 119 16.81 1.18 15.37
CA LEU A 119 16.72 1.64 16.75
C LEU A 119 16.17 3.07 16.80
N GLU A 120 15.34 3.30 17.79
CA GLU A 120 14.90 4.62 18.20
C GLU A 120 15.43 4.93 19.60
N ARG A 121 15.93 6.15 19.78
CA ARG A 121 16.41 6.66 21.06
C ARG A 121 15.58 7.86 21.48
N SER A 122 14.95 7.76 22.64
CA SER A 122 14.30 8.91 23.28
C SER A 122 15.35 9.94 23.70
N ILE A 123 15.15 11.20 23.30
CA ILE A 123 15.98 12.33 23.68
C ILE A 123 15.32 13.08 24.83
N LEU A 124 14.00 13.29 24.71
CA LEU A 124 13.13 13.89 25.70
C LEU A 124 11.90 12.97 25.86
N ASP A 125 11.06 13.23 26.85
CA ASP A 125 9.84 12.44 27.11
C ASP A 125 8.89 12.38 25.89
N SER A 126 8.91 13.42 25.06
CA SER A 126 8.04 13.56 23.90
C SER A 126 8.77 13.47 22.57
N SER A 127 10.07 13.15 22.54
CA SER A 127 10.80 13.15 21.28
C SER A 127 11.90 12.09 21.21
N ALA A 128 12.16 11.61 20.00
CA ALA A 128 13.14 10.60 19.72
C ALA A 128 13.83 10.81 18.36
N VAL A 129 15.02 10.28 18.22
CA VAL A 129 15.71 10.10 16.94
C VAL A 129 15.72 8.63 16.59
N TYR A 130 15.70 8.32 15.30
CA TYR A 130 15.76 6.95 14.83
C TYR A 130 16.77 6.76 13.70
N LEU A 131 17.27 5.55 13.61
CA LEU A 131 18.07 5.05 12.51
C LEU A 131 17.52 3.67 12.11
N THR A 132 17.19 3.48 10.84
CA THR A 132 16.75 2.22 10.29
C THR A 132 17.55 1.87 9.05
N VAL A 133 17.67 0.56 8.78
CA VAL A 133 18.34 0.02 7.60
C VAL A 133 17.46 -1.06 6.98
N ASN A 134 17.48 -1.18 5.65
CA ASN A 134 17.05 -2.37 4.96
C ASN A 134 18.28 -3.28 4.79
N PRO A 135 18.33 -4.48 5.42
CA PRO A 135 19.51 -5.33 5.43
C PRO A 135 19.57 -6.22 4.17
N GLU A 136 19.55 -5.62 2.98
CA GLU A 136 19.60 -6.34 1.69
C GLU A 136 18.44 -7.36 1.50
N PHE A 137 17.32 -7.11 2.15
CA PHE A 137 16.16 -7.97 2.02
C PHE A 137 15.43 -7.65 0.71
N ASP A 138 15.28 -8.67 -0.15
CA ASP A 138 14.65 -8.59 -1.47
C ASP A 138 15.26 -7.52 -2.42
N LYS A 139 16.51 -7.12 -2.15
CA LYS A 139 17.30 -6.21 -3.00
C LYS A 139 18.79 -6.34 -2.68
N GLU A 140 19.61 -5.97 -3.66
CA GLU A 140 21.07 -6.13 -3.59
C GLU A 140 21.76 -5.09 -2.70
N PHE A 141 21.14 -3.92 -2.50
CA PHE A 141 21.76 -2.78 -1.84
C PHE A 141 21.03 -2.41 -0.53
N ILE A 142 21.80 -1.81 0.38
CA ILE A 142 21.32 -1.36 1.69
C ILE A 142 20.66 0.02 1.56
N ASP A 143 19.45 0.17 2.09
CA ASP A 143 18.85 1.48 2.36
C ASP A 143 19.13 1.91 3.80
N VAL A 144 19.38 3.18 3.99
CA VAL A 144 19.59 3.77 5.33
C VAL A 144 18.65 4.95 5.51
N ALA A 145 17.85 4.93 6.57
CA ALA A 145 17.01 6.08 6.92
C ALA A 145 17.30 6.56 8.33
N ALA A 146 17.33 7.88 8.51
CA ALA A 146 17.47 8.53 9.80
C ALA A 146 16.47 9.68 9.94
N GLY A 147 16.00 9.93 11.14
CA GLY A 147 15.04 10.99 11.34
C GLY A 147 14.71 11.26 12.81
N TYR A 148 13.70 12.08 12.96
CA TYR A 148 13.20 12.58 14.22
C TYR A 148 11.70 12.33 14.35
N THR A 149 11.26 11.99 15.56
CA THR A 149 9.85 11.84 15.88
C THR A 149 9.49 12.63 17.12
N PHE A 150 8.43 13.41 17.03
CA PHE A 150 7.75 13.99 18.17
C PHE A 150 6.52 13.15 18.49
N TYR A 151 6.31 12.85 19.78
CA TYR A 151 5.19 12.06 20.28
C TYR A 151 4.38 12.83 21.33
N LYS A 152 3.08 12.53 21.35
CA LYS A 152 2.15 12.98 22.38
C LYS A 152 1.13 11.86 22.66
N ASP A 153 0.50 11.90 23.85
CA ASP A 153 -0.57 10.98 24.25
C ASP A 153 -0.18 9.50 24.05
N ASN A 154 0.87 9.07 24.76
CA ASN A 154 1.39 7.70 24.68
C ASN A 154 1.69 7.21 23.26
N ARG A 155 2.18 8.12 22.40
CA ARG A 155 2.52 7.86 20.98
C ARG A 155 1.30 7.72 20.05
N GLU A 156 0.09 7.97 20.51
CA GLU A 156 -1.10 8.00 19.66
C GLU A 156 -1.13 9.21 18.71
N GLN A 157 -0.51 10.32 19.11
CA GLN A 157 -0.23 11.46 18.26
C GLN A 157 1.27 11.54 18.01
N TYR A 158 1.63 11.81 16.77
CA TYR A 158 3.03 11.88 16.36
C TYR A 158 3.23 12.77 15.14
N VAL A 159 4.45 13.29 15.03
CA VAL A 159 5.02 13.89 13.83
C VAL A 159 6.38 13.26 13.64
N ARG A 160 6.55 12.47 12.61
CA ARG A 160 7.80 11.82 12.23
C ARG A 160 8.26 12.37 10.90
N ILE A 161 9.55 12.74 10.82
CA ILE A 161 10.19 13.16 9.59
C ILE A 161 11.57 12.52 9.52
N GLY A 162 11.97 12.11 8.34
CA GLY A 162 13.27 11.51 8.11
C GLY A 162 13.74 11.62 6.69
N VAL A 163 14.98 11.21 6.50
CA VAL A 163 15.63 11.13 5.19
C VAL A 163 16.06 9.69 5.00
N LEU A 164 15.71 9.14 3.85
CA LEU A 164 16.12 7.83 3.36
C LEU A 164 17.15 8.04 2.25
N ALA A 165 18.29 7.39 2.36
CA ALA A 165 19.25 7.20 1.28
C ALA A 165 19.06 5.76 0.76
N GLU A 166 18.51 5.65 -0.43
CA GLU A 166 18.33 4.36 -1.09
C GLU A 166 19.67 3.91 -1.69
N ASP A 167 19.88 2.59 -1.72
CA ASP A 167 21.07 1.95 -2.25
C ASP A 167 22.37 2.62 -1.76
N PHE A 168 22.44 2.85 -0.44
CA PHE A 168 23.51 3.61 0.21
C PHE A 168 24.91 3.08 -0.11
N ASP A 169 25.06 1.78 -0.29
CA ASP A 169 26.33 1.10 -0.57
C ASP A 169 26.58 0.85 -2.06
N TRP A 170 25.80 1.46 -2.97
CA TRP A 170 25.96 1.33 -4.42
C TRP A 170 27.40 1.56 -4.87
N ASP A 171 28.01 2.68 -4.51
CA ASP A 171 29.35 3.06 -4.94
C ASP A 171 30.43 2.10 -4.41
N ILE A 172 30.15 1.36 -3.34
CA ILE A 172 31.05 0.39 -2.76
C ILE A 172 31.00 -0.92 -3.54
N LYS A 173 29.80 -1.41 -3.85
CA LYS A 173 29.57 -2.67 -4.54
C LYS A 173 29.77 -2.57 -6.05
N ASN A 174 29.36 -1.48 -6.66
CA ASN A 174 29.36 -1.27 -8.11
C ASN A 174 30.37 -0.25 -8.61
N ARG A 175 31.42 0.06 -7.84
CA ARG A 175 32.40 1.09 -8.22
C ARG A 175 33.10 0.84 -9.57
N PHE A 176 33.02 -0.36 -10.15
CA PHE A 176 33.58 -0.71 -11.44
C PHE A 176 32.50 -0.95 -12.51
N ALA A 177 31.27 -1.30 -12.11
CA ALA A 177 30.19 -1.69 -12.99
C ALA A 177 29.39 -0.51 -13.55
N GLY A 178 29.29 0.58 -12.78
CA GLY A 178 28.48 1.73 -13.18
C GLY A 178 28.82 2.99 -12.41
N GLN A 179 28.39 4.11 -12.98
CA GLN A 179 28.47 5.43 -12.35
C GLN A 179 27.08 5.83 -11.85
N GLN A 180 27.00 6.23 -10.58
CA GLN A 180 25.78 6.84 -10.03
C GLN A 180 25.87 8.36 -10.17
N ASP A 181 25.16 8.90 -11.16
CA ASP A 181 25.15 10.33 -11.45
C ASP A 181 24.30 11.10 -10.44
N GLN A 182 23.23 10.46 -9.96
CA GLN A 182 22.38 10.98 -8.90
C GLN A 182 22.02 9.87 -7.88
N ARG A 183 22.16 10.19 -6.58
CA ARG A 183 21.67 9.30 -5.49
C ARG A 183 20.21 9.54 -5.21
N ALA A 184 19.48 8.46 -4.97
CA ALA A 184 18.13 8.55 -4.44
C ALA A 184 18.15 8.99 -2.98
N ILE A 185 17.72 10.21 -2.75
CA ILE A 185 17.49 10.76 -1.42
C ILE A 185 16.02 11.11 -1.30
N THR A 186 15.35 10.50 -0.33
CA THR A 186 13.91 10.60 -0.15
C THR A 186 13.60 11.16 1.22
N VAL A 187 12.77 12.19 1.27
CA VAL A 187 12.17 12.70 2.51
C VAL A 187 10.94 11.87 2.81
N GLN A 188 10.88 11.31 4.01
CA GLN A 188 9.75 10.53 4.50
C GLN A 188 9.08 11.25 5.65
N TRP A 189 7.76 11.17 5.72
CA TRP A 189 7.01 11.68 6.86
C TRP A 189 5.86 10.75 7.23
N ALA A 190 5.47 10.81 8.49
CA ALA A 190 4.21 10.29 8.99
C ALA A 190 3.73 11.18 10.12
N LEU A 191 2.48 11.59 10.10
CA LEU A 191 1.89 12.38 11.17
C LEU A 191 0.47 11.93 11.47
N ARG A 192 0.10 12.03 12.75
CA ARG A 192 -1.26 11.86 13.25
C ARG A 192 -1.52 12.86 14.37
N LEU A 193 -2.45 13.75 14.15
CA LEU A 193 -2.72 14.87 15.03
C LEU A 193 -4.21 14.96 15.34
N SER A 194 -4.54 15.19 16.61
CA SER A 194 -5.88 15.57 17.01
C SER A 194 -6.09 17.06 16.73
N LEU A 195 -7.14 17.37 16.00
CA LEU A 195 -7.61 18.72 15.75
C LEU A 195 -8.80 19.04 16.69
N ALA A 196 -9.35 20.24 16.58
CA ALA A 196 -10.55 20.61 17.34
C ALA A 196 -11.77 19.76 16.92
N ASN A 197 -12.76 19.62 17.82
CA ASN A 197 -14.05 19.00 17.54
C ASN A 197 -14.00 17.53 17.06
N ASN A 198 -13.13 16.72 17.65
CA ASN A 198 -12.98 15.29 17.34
C ASN A 198 -12.52 14.99 15.90
N TRP A 199 -11.91 15.95 15.23
CA TRP A 199 -11.21 15.75 13.97
C TRP A 199 -9.81 15.23 14.21
N TRP A 200 -9.40 14.29 13.36
CA TRP A 200 -8.07 13.70 13.31
C TRP A 200 -7.50 13.87 11.92
N LEU A 201 -6.29 14.40 11.86
CA LEU A 201 -5.51 14.49 10.65
C LEU A 201 -4.46 13.39 10.67
N TYR A 202 -4.42 12.59 9.63
CA TYR A 202 -3.34 11.67 9.32
C TYR A 202 -2.72 12.04 7.97
N SER A 203 -1.39 11.94 7.87
CA SER A 203 -0.69 12.03 6.59
C SER A 203 0.58 11.20 6.68
N ASP A 204 0.91 10.53 5.61
CA ASP A 204 2.22 9.93 5.40
C ASP A 204 2.62 10.03 3.94
N GLY A 205 3.90 9.87 3.66
CA GLY A 205 4.42 9.92 2.32
C GLY A 205 5.93 9.87 2.25
N GLU A 206 6.40 9.77 1.02
CA GLU A 206 7.80 9.85 0.65
C GLU A 206 7.93 10.59 -0.68
N VAL A 207 8.87 11.53 -0.73
CA VAL A 207 9.18 12.32 -1.92
C VAL A 207 10.69 12.43 -2.05
N GLY A 208 11.21 12.05 -3.20
CA GLY A 208 12.65 11.97 -3.42
C GLY A 208 13.10 12.40 -4.81
N SER A 209 14.42 12.50 -4.94
CA SER A 209 15.07 12.86 -6.19
C SER A 209 15.10 11.72 -7.22
N GLY A 210 14.93 10.48 -6.76
CA GLY A 210 15.22 9.30 -7.57
C GLY A 210 16.72 9.06 -7.74
N PHE A 211 17.09 8.02 -8.47
CA PHE A 211 18.47 7.76 -8.86
C PHE A 211 18.65 7.89 -10.38
N GLU A 212 19.87 8.23 -10.80
CA GLU A 212 20.34 8.17 -12.17
C GLU A 212 21.64 7.37 -12.20
N ARG A 213 21.71 6.35 -13.08
CA ARG A 213 22.83 5.43 -13.19
C ARG A 213 23.20 5.19 -14.64
N THR A 214 24.49 5.26 -14.93
CA THR A 214 25.05 4.91 -16.24
C THR A 214 26.02 3.73 -16.11
N PHE A 215 25.98 2.85 -17.07
CA PHE A 215 26.81 1.62 -17.13
C PHE A 215 27.68 1.70 -18.39
N PRO A 216 28.87 2.34 -18.33
CA PRO A 216 29.70 2.56 -19.51
C PRO A 216 30.32 1.28 -20.06
N ASP A 217 30.63 0.30 -19.22
CA ASP A 217 31.29 -0.95 -19.63
C ASP A 217 30.29 -2.07 -19.92
N PRO A 218 30.17 -2.51 -21.21
CA PRO A 218 29.30 -3.64 -21.55
C PRO A 218 29.71 -4.98 -20.92
N ALA A 219 30.96 -5.12 -20.48
CA ALA A 219 31.41 -6.36 -19.82
C ALA A 219 30.83 -6.50 -18.40
N GLU A 220 30.46 -5.39 -17.77
CA GLU A 220 29.95 -5.35 -16.40
C GLU A 220 28.42 -5.21 -16.34
N SER A 221 27.82 -4.59 -17.36
CA SER A 221 26.38 -4.57 -17.58
C SER A 221 26.08 -4.76 -19.08
N PRO A 222 25.95 -6.01 -19.55
CA PRO A 222 25.78 -6.28 -20.96
C PRO A 222 24.47 -5.75 -21.54
N ASP A 223 23.42 -5.71 -20.72
CA ASP A 223 22.06 -5.49 -21.17
C ASP A 223 21.57 -4.04 -20.96
N ILE A 224 22.08 -3.32 -19.96
CA ILE A 224 21.61 -1.96 -19.60
C ILE A 224 22.74 -0.95 -19.72
N SER A 225 22.48 0.16 -20.39
CA SER A 225 23.41 1.30 -20.50
C SER A 225 23.07 2.44 -19.55
N ARG A 226 21.77 2.66 -19.28
CA ARG A 226 21.27 3.67 -18.35
C ARG A 226 20.01 3.18 -17.65
N HIS A 227 19.88 3.53 -16.35
CA HIS A 227 18.71 3.27 -15.56
C HIS A 227 18.43 4.45 -14.61
N ASP A 228 17.35 5.16 -14.86
CA ASP A 228 16.86 6.24 -14.01
C ASP A 228 15.51 5.83 -13.42
N ARG A 229 15.31 6.08 -12.13
CA ARG A 229 14.03 5.78 -11.47
C ARG A 229 13.71 6.81 -10.41
N ARG A 230 12.47 7.25 -10.38
CA ARG A 230 11.91 8.11 -9.33
C ARG A 230 10.54 7.62 -8.94
N GLU A 231 10.30 7.59 -7.64
CA GLU A 231 9.01 7.24 -7.07
C GLU A 231 8.65 8.19 -5.93
N ASN A 232 7.43 8.72 -5.97
CA ASN A 232 6.91 9.63 -4.97
C ASN A 232 5.50 9.20 -4.60
N MET A 233 5.17 9.31 -3.31
CA MET A 233 3.81 9.07 -2.85
C MET A 233 3.47 9.94 -1.63
N ALA A 234 2.22 10.32 -1.54
CA ALA A 234 1.70 11.06 -0.41
C ALA A 234 0.23 10.70 -0.18
N GLN A 235 -0.17 10.64 1.07
CA GLN A 235 -1.59 10.55 1.42
C GLN A 235 -1.94 11.45 2.60
N VAL A 236 -3.16 11.93 2.58
CA VAL A 236 -3.76 12.72 3.65
C VAL A 236 -5.14 12.17 3.93
N ARG A 237 -5.45 11.97 5.20
CA ARG A 237 -6.78 11.59 5.67
C ARG A 237 -7.25 12.53 6.77
N LEU A 238 -8.49 12.97 6.65
CA LEU A 238 -9.18 13.72 7.66
C LEU A 238 -10.35 12.88 8.17
N THR A 239 -10.35 12.55 9.45
CA THR A 239 -11.40 11.72 10.07
C THR A 239 -12.05 12.46 11.23
N ARG A 240 -13.38 12.49 11.28
CA ARG A 240 -14.16 12.97 12.42
C ARG A 240 -14.93 11.81 13.03
N ARG A 241 -14.83 11.64 14.36
CA ARG A 241 -15.59 10.64 15.10
C ARG A 241 -16.45 11.30 16.14
N GLU A 242 -17.73 10.96 16.18
CA GLU A 242 -18.70 11.44 17.15
C GLU A 242 -19.02 10.34 18.18
N SER A 243 -19.40 10.73 19.36
CA SER A 243 -19.71 9.81 20.47
C SER A 243 -20.93 8.93 20.22
N ASP A 244 -21.80 9.32 19.29
CA ASP A 244 -23.01 8.59 18.91
C ASP A 244 -22.77 7.54 17.80
N GLY A 245 -21.52 7.23 17.52
CA GLY A 245 -21.13 6.25 16.52
C GLY A 245 -21.19 6.72 15.08
N LYS A 246 -21.28 8.05 14.87
CA LYS A 246 -21.09 8.64 13.55
C LYS A 246 -19.61 8.91 13.29
N ALA A 247 -19.18 8.63 12.06
CA ALA A 247 -17.86 9.00 11.60
C ALA A 247 -17.90 9.50 10.15
N TRP A 248 -17.01 10.45 9.86
CA TRP A 248 -16.72 10.93 8.52
C TRP A 248 -15.25 10.77 8.24
N SER A 249 -14.88 10.34 7.06
CA SER A 249 -13.51 10.39 6.58
C SER A 249 -13.47 10.94 5.16
N ALA A 250 -12.50 11.80 4.92
CA ALA A 250 -12.10 12.18 3.58
C ALA A 250 -10.63 11.82 3.40
N TRP A 251 -10.30 11.26 2.29
CA TRP A 251 -8.95 10.79 2.00
C TRP A 251 -8.56 11.17 0.58
N ILE A 252 -7.31 11.59 0.43
CA ILE A 252 -6.64 11.83 -0.85
C ILE A 252 -5.29 11.12 -0.81
N SER A 253 -4.93 10.42 -1.87
CA SER A 253 -3.59 9.91 -2.09
C SER A 253 -3.12 10.19 -3.50
N TRP A 254 -1.83 10.48 -3.61
CA TRP A 254 -1.14 10.73 -4.85
C TRP A 254 0.07 9.80 -4.95
N TYR A 255 0.30 9.30 -6.15
CA TYR A 255 1.44 8.46 -6.51
C TYR A 255 2.00 8.90 -7.85
N ASP A 256 3.33 8.99 -7.98
CA ASP A 256 4.05 9.35 -9.18
C ASP A 256 5.26 8.45 -9.33
N PHE A 257 5.34 7.77 -10.45
CA PHE A 257 6.41 6.86 -10.79
C PHE A 257 6.96 7.18 -12.17
N ASN A 258 8.30 7.18 -12.30
CA ASN A 258 9.00 7.39 -13.55
C ASN A 258 10.21 6.46 -13.60
N GLU A 259 10.34 5.72 -14.71
CA GLU A 259 11.46 4.81 -14.95
C GLU A 259 11.92 4.91 -16.40
N LEU A 260 13.21 5.24 -16.61
CA LEU A 260 13.88 5.20 -17.91
C LEU A 260 14.90 4.08 -17.89
N LYS A 261 14.82 3.17 -18.86
CA LYS A 261 15.89 2.18 -19.13
C LYS A 261 16.31 2.23 -20.58
N GLU A 262 17.62 2.34 -20.79
CA GLU A 262 18.27 2.22 -22.09
C GLU A 262 19.07 0.91 -22.12
N PHE A 263 18.87 0.10 -23.16
CA PHE A 263 19.44 -1.23 -23.30
C PHE A 263 20.55 -1.30 -24.34
N ARG A 264 21.30 -2.42 -24.33
CA ARG A 264 22.29 -2.80 -25.32
C ARG A 264 21.97 -4.21 -25.85
N PRO A 265 21.74 -4.40 -27.16
CA PRO A 265 21.65 -3.36 -28.21
C PRO A 265 20.40 -2.49 -28.04
N PRO A 266 20.39 -1.26 -28.63
CA PRO A 266 19.21 -0.41 -28.66
C PRO A 266 18.02 -1.09 -29.33
N GLY A 267 16.81 -0.77 -28.89
CA GLY A 267 15.56 -1.31 -29.45
C GLY A 267 14.60 -1.86 -28.41
N PHE A 268 15.05 -1.93 -27.16
CA PHE A 268 14.22 -2.29 -26.00
C PHE A 268 14.13 -1.13 -24.98
N ASP A 269 14.63 0.05 -25.38
CA ASP A 269 14.60 1.23 -24.52
C ASP A 269 13.17 1.66 -24.24
N TYR A 270 12.91 2.06 -22.99
CA TYR A 270 11.61 2.60 -22.61
C TYR A 270 11.74 3.76 -21.59
N ASP A 271 10.81 4.70 -21.67
CA ASP A 271 10.52 5.73 -20.65
C ASP A 271 9.08 5.50 -20.21
N TYR A 272 8.89 5.02 -18.98
CA TYR A 272 7.59 4.73 -18.40
C TYR A 272 7.24 5.73 -17.31
N ARG A 273 6.05 6.28 -17.37
CA ARG A 273 5.49 7.21 -16.38
C ARG A 273 4.13 6.72 -15.93
N ASN A 274 3.84 6.83 -14.65
CA ASN A 274 2.54 6.49 -14.08
C ASN A 274 2.20 7.44 -12.94
N THR A 275 1.10 8.17 -13.09
CA THR A 275 0.58 9.08 -12.05
C THR A 275 -0.80 8.63 -11.65
N VAL A 276 -1.06 8.54 -10.35
CA VAL A 276 -2.35 8.14 -9.79
C VAL A 276 -2.81 9.13 -8.74
N LEU A 277 -4.04 9.59 -8.87
CA LEU A 277 -4.75 10.37 -7.86
C LEU A 277 -5.97 9.58 -7.38
N ASN A 278 -6.09 9.40 -6.06
CA ASN A 278 -7.27 8.81 -5.44
C ASN A 278 -7.91 9.82 -4.50
N VAL A 279 -9.22 9.93 -4.54
CA VAL A 279 -10.01 10.73 -3.60
C VAL A 279 -11.17 9.86 -3.11
N ALA A 280 -11.33 9.74 -1.80
CA ALA A 280 -12.45 9.00 -1.23
C ALA A 280 -13.10 9.76 -0.07
N VAL A 281 -14.40 9.60 0.06
CA VAL A 281 -15.20 10.10 1.18
C VAL A 281 -16.04 8.97 1.71
N GLU A 282 -16.03 8.78 3.01
CA GLU A 282 -16.83 7.78 3.69
C GLU A 282 -17.64 8.40 4.83
N HIS A 283 -18.86 7.97 4.97
CA HIS A 283 -19.70 8.25 6.12
C HIS A 283 -20.17 6.96 6.77
N THR A 284 -19.92 6.82 8.04
CA THR A 284 -20.40 5.70 8.86
C THR A 284 -21.37 6.18 9.92
N ARG A 285 -22.43 5.43 10.14
CA ARG A 285 -23.40 5.66 11.20
C ARG A 285 -23.81 4.37 11.86
N ILE A 286 -23.76 4.34 13.20
CA ILE A 286 -24.34 3.27 14.01
C ILE A 286 -25.77 3.67 14.37
N ILE A 287 -26.74 2.79 14.09
CA ILE A 287 -28.16 2.98 14.36
C ILE A 287 -28.58 1.98 15.44
N GLY A 288 -28.86 2.48 16.65
CA GLY A 288 -28.99 1.64 17.81
C GLY A 288 -27.62 1.00 18.18
N GLU A 289 -27.64 -0.22 18.71
CA GLU A 289 -26.42 -0.93 19.16
C GLU A 289 -25.90 -1.94 18.14
N ARG A 290 -26.69 -2.28 17.11
CA ARG A 290 -26.46 -3.44 16.26
C ARG A 290 -26.41 -3.19 14.77
N HIS A 291 -26.76 -2.01 14.33
CA HIS A 291 -26.85 -1.71 12.90
C HIS A 291 -25.82 -0.64 12.54
N ARG A 292 -24.93 -0.95 11.62
CA ARG A 292 -23.96 -0.01 11.07
C ARG A 292 -24.26 0.19 9.59
N LEU A 293 -24.45 1.42 9.20
CA LEU A 293 -24.57 1.84 7.79
C LEU A 293 -23.32 2.60 7.42
N ARG A 294 -22.74 2.28 6.27
CA ARG A 294 -21.58 2.94 5.72
C ARG A 294 -21.84 3.30 4.25
N LEU A 295 -21.55 4.53 3.90
CA LEU A 295 -21.64 5.08 2.55
C LEU A 295 -20.25 5.45 2.10
N LEU A 296 -19.86 5.03 0.90
CA LEU A 296 -18.56 5.30 0.31
C LEU A 296 -18.75 5.94 -1.08
N ALA A 297 -17.96 6.98 -1.36
CA ALA A 297 -17.73 7.48 -2.70
C ALA A 297 -16.22 7.56 -2.92
N HIS A 298 -15.76 7.12 -4.09
CA HIS A 298 -14.36 7.06 -4.44
C HIS A 298 -14.16 7.46 -5.90
N TYR A 299 -13.14 8.28 -6.15
CA TYR A 299 -12.70 8.70 -7.47
C TYR A 299 -11.23 8.31 -7.65
N VAL A 300 -10.91 7.78 -8.82
CA VAL A 300 -9.54 7.46 -9.24
C VAL A 300 -9.28 8.10 -10.57
N ASP A 301 -8.10 8.74 -10.69
CA ASP A 301 -7.55 9.23 -11.93
C ASP A 301 -6.14 8.65 -12.07
N GLN A 302 -5.90 7.92 -13.15
CA GLN A 302 -4.60 7.32 -13.43
C GLN A 302 -4.21 7.59 -14.87
N GLN A 303 -3.00 8.06 -15.05
CA GLN A 303 -2.38 8.29 -16.35
C GLN A 303 -1.05 7.54 -16.39
N ALA A 304 -0.90 6.65 -17.37
CA ALA A 304 0.35 5.98 -17.62
C ALA A 304 0.75 6.10 -19.09
N GLU A 305 2.02 6.33 -19.32
CA GLU A 305 2.62 6.47 -20.65
C GLU A 305 3.90 5.65 -20.71
N SER A 306 4.08 4.87 -21.76
CA SER A 306 5.34 4.23 -22.11
C SER A 306 5.77 4.67 -23.49
N ILE A 307 7.01 5.16 -23.60
CA ILE A 307 7.63 5.59 -24.86
C ILE A 307 8.77 4.64 -25.18
N GLY A 308 8.91 4.22 -26.44
CA GLY A 308 9.93 3.28 -26.89
C GLY A 308 9.39 1.86 -27.02
N PHE A 309 10.10 0.89 -26.47
CA PHE A 309 9.64 -0.51 -26.50
C PHE A 309 8.35 -0.68 -25.73
N ASN A 310 7.35 -1.35 -26.32
CA ASN A 310 5.99 -1.45 -25.78
C ASN A 310 5.33 -0.08 -25.55
N ALA A 311 5.51 0.85 -26.48
CA ALA A 311 4.87 2.18 -26.39
C ALA A 311 3.35 2.06 -26.25
N HIS A 312 2.81 2.74 -25.23
CA HIS A 312 1.37 2.79 -24.99
C HIS A 312 0.99 4.00 -24.15
N ASN A 313 -0.27 4.40 -24.27
CA ASN A 313 -0.91 5.36 -23.38
C ASN A 313 -2.08 4.68 -22.69
N TYR A 314 -2.23 4.95 -21.40
CA TYR A 314 -3.28 4.45 -20.55
C TYR A 314 -3.85 5.59 -19.72
N ASP A 315 -5.09 5.92 -19.98
CA ASP A 315 -5.87 6.89 -19.23
C ASP A 315 -7.05 6.19 -18.57
N ARG A 316 -7.26 6.51 -17.29
CA ARG A 316 -8.33 5.91 -16.52
C ARG A 316 -8.95 6.91 -15.55
N GLN A 317 -10.26 7.03 -15.60
CA GLN A 317 -11.04 7.75 -14.62
C GLN A 317 -12.16 6.84 -14.12
N ASP A 318 -12.22 6.63 -12.81
CA ASP A 318 -13.26 5.79 -12.21
C ASP A 318 -14.02 6.55 -11.13
N ILE A 319 -15.34 6.41 -11.16
CA ILE A 319 -16.22 6.84 -10.07
C ILE A 319 -16.83 5.60 -9.45
N LEU A 320 -16.63 5.42 -8.17
CA LEU A 320 -17.12 4.30 -7.39
C LEU A 320 -18.04 4.78 -6.27
N GLY A 321 -19.14 4.08 -6.05
CA GLY A 321 -20.03 4.30 -4.92
C GLY A 321 -20.39 3.00 -4.23
N GLY A 322 -20.61 3.03 -2.93
CA GLY A 322 -20.99 1.82 -2.20
C GLY A 322 -21.86 2.13 -0.97
N VAL A 323 -22.79 1.23 -0.73
CA VAL A 323 -23.63 1.19 0.47
C VAL A 323 -23.40 -0.12 1.17
N PHE A 324 -22.96 -0.06 2.41
CA PHE A 324 -22.63 -1.20 3.23
C PHE A 324 -23.50 -1.19 4.48
N TYR A 325 -24.26 -2.24 4.67
CA TYR A 325 -25.04 -2.47 5.87
C TYR A 325 -24.43 -3.62 6.64
N GLU A 326 -24.15 -3.42 7.94
CA GLU A 326 -23.61 -4.44 8.82
C GLU A 326 -24.52 -4.63 10.04
N TYR A 327 -24.85 -5.87 10.31
CA TYR A 327 -25.49 -6.27 11.55
C TYR A 327 -24.44 -6.77 12.54
N LEU A 328 -24.40 -6.20 13.75
CA LEU A 328 -23.38 -6.41 14.75
C LEU A 328 -23.90 -7.28 15.89
N TRP A 329 -23.07 -8.25 16.27
CA TRP A 329 -23.13 -8.97 17.55
C TRP A 329 -21.91 -8.54 18.40
N PRO A 330 -21.84 -8.91 19.69
CA PRO A 330 -20.73 -8.47 20.54
C PRO A 330 -19.33 -8.80 20.00
N MET A 331 -19.17 -9.97 19.35
CA MET A 331 -17.87 -10.42 18.83
C MET A 331 -17.88 -10.66 17.32
N SER A 332 -18.97 -10.44 16.64
CA SER A 332 -19.07 -10.71 15.20
C SER A 332 -20.00 -9.73 14.49
N GLY A 333 -19.98 -9.76 13.17
CA GLY A 333 -20.93 -9.00 12.35
C GLY A 333 -21.03 -9.59 10.94
N VAL A 334 -22.17 -9.38 10.31
CA VAL A 334 -22.40 -9.75 8.92
C VAL A 334 -22.66 -8.49 8.12
N THR A 335 -21.97 -8.34 7.00
CA THR A 335 -22.07 -7.22 6.09
C THR A 335 -22.79 -7.62 4.82
N PHE A 336 -23.74 -6.82 4.40
CA PHE A 336 -24.34 -6.85 3.07
C PHE A 336 -24.04 -5.51 2.40
N ALA A 337 -23.49 -5.55 1.18
CA ALA A 337 -23.19 -4.31 0.48
C ALA A 337 -23.54 -4.42 -1.00
N TYR A 338 -23.82 -3.24 -1.56
CA TYR A 338 -23.91 -3.04 -2.98
C TYR A 338 -22.94 -1.93 -3.36
N ALA A 339 -22.13 -2.20 -4.34
CA ALA A 339 -21.15 -1.27 -4.86
C ALA A 339 -21.26 -1.16 -6.37
N LEU A 340 -20.97 0.01 -6.84
CA LEU A 340 -21.21 0.51 -8.15
C LEU A 340 -20.02 1.27 -8.65
N GLY A 341 -19.57 1.02 -9.86
CA GLY A 341 -18.47 1.74 -10.47
C GLY A 341 -18.74 2.00 -11.95
N GLN A 342 -18.33 3.17 -12.41
CA GLN A 342 -18.24 3.51 -13.81
C GLN A 342 -16.77 3.77 -14.11
N PRO A 343 -16.05 2.80 -14.67
CA PRO A 343 -14.73 3.02 -15.24
C PRO A 343 -14.85 3.74 -16.56
N ASP A 344 -13.95 4.65 -16.83
CA ASP A 344 -13.69 5.26 -18.14
C ASP A 344 -12.20 5.03 -18.40
N ILE A 345 -11.91 4.07 -19.28
CA ILE A 345 -10.55 3.59 -19.50
C ILE A 345 -10.26 3.57 -20.99
N THR A 346 -9.25 4.32 -21.38
CA THR A 346 -8.71 4.32 -22.74
C THR A 346 -7.30 3.75 -22.74
N TYR A 347 -7.07 2.73 -23.56
CA TYR A 347 -5.75 2.18 -23.83
C TYR A 347 -5.43 2.27 -25.31
N THR A 348 -4.29 2.85 -25.63
CA THR A 348 -3.79 2.96 -27.01
C THR A 348 -2.34 2.54 -27.13
N ALA A 349 -2.03 1.60 -28.00
CA ALA A 349 -0.69 1.18 -28.34
C ALA A 349 -0.49 1.32 -29.86
N PRO A 350 0.50 2.10 -30.34
CA PRO A 350 0.69 2.43 -31.76
C PRO A 350 0.85 1.22 -32.67
N ASP A 351 1.45 0.15 -32.16
CA ASP A 351 1.79 -1.05 -32.91
C ASP A 351 0.88 -2.27 -32.59
N SER A 352 -0.17 -2.06 -31.80
CA SER A 352 -1.09 -3.10 -31.37
C SER A 352 -2.48 -2.94 -31.98
N THR A 353 -3.13 -4.07 -32.27
CA THR A 353 -4.56 -4.13 -32.60
C THR A 353 -5.43 -4.10 -31.34
N ASP A 354 -4.84 -4.10 -30.16
CA ASP A 354 -5.47 -4.28 -28.86
C ASP A 354 -5.86 -2.95 -28.19
N ASN A 355 -6.01 -1.90 -29.01
CA ASN A 355 -6.60 -0.65 -28.54
C ASN A 355 -8.03 -0.91 -28.06
N TYR A 356 -8.36 -0.44 -26.87
CA TYR A 356 -9.71 -0.57 -26.33
C TYR A 356 -10.12 0.67 -25.55
N ASP A 357 -11.41 0.83 -25.49
CA ASP A 357 -12.14 1.84 -24.76
C ASP A 357 -13.18 1.11 -23.92
N LEU A 358 -13.20 1.33 -22.62
CA LEU A 358 -14.10 0.67 -21.69
C LEU A 358 -14.79 1.71 -20.81
N ASP A 359 -16.07 1.92 -21.06
CA ASP A 359 -16.96 2.76 -20.26
C ASP A 359 -18.07 1.97 -19.57
N ASP A 360 -18.00 0.66 -19.62
CA ASP A 360 -19.01 -0.25 -19.12
C ASP A 360 -19.18 -0.14 -17.60
N TYR A 361 -20.39 0.08 -17.20
CA TYR A 361 -20.83 0.07 -15.83
C TYR A 361 -20.62 -1.27 -15.13
N ARG A 362 -20.08 -1.26 -13.92
CA ARG A 362 -19.82 -2.45 -13.12
C ARG A 362 -20.47 -2.34 -11.75
N ASP A 363 -21.11 -3.41 -11.31
CA ASP A 363 -21.73 -3.47 -9.99
C ASP A 363 -21.50 -4.80 -9.28
N LYS A 364 -21.45 -4.74 -7.96
CA LYS A 364 -21.18 -5.89 -7.11
C LYS A 364 -22.11 -5.96 -5.92
N LEU A 365 -22.60 -7.17 -5.65
CA LEU A 365 -23.13 -7.55 -4.35
C LEU A 365 -22.02 -8.16 -3.50
N ILE A 366 -21.89 -7.72 -2.26
CA ILE A 366 -20.83 -8.15 -1.34
C ILE A 366 -21.48 -8.72 -0.08
N LEU A 367 -21.07 -9.93 0.28
CA LEU A 367 -21.37 -10.56 1.56
C LEU A 367 -20.08 -10.63 2.39
N GLY A 368 -20.11 -10.08 3.59
CA GLY A 368 -18.98 -10.10 4.51
C GLY A 368 -19.32 -10.68 5.86
N TRP A 369 -18.31 -11.18 6.55
CA TRP A 369 -18.38 -11.60 7.93
C TRP A 369 -17.14 -11.10 8.68
N ARG A 370 -17.35 -10.55 9.89
CA ARG A 370 -16.31 -10.09 10.79
C ARG A 370 -16.37 -10.89 12.10
N TYR A 371 -15.20 -11.22 12.62
CA TYR A 371 -15.07 -11.77 13.96
C TYR A 371 -13.95 -11.07 14.72
N THR A 372 -14.26 -10.62 15.94
CA THR A 372 -13.35 -9.93 16.84
C THR A 372 -12.95 -10.90 17.95
N PHE A 373 -11.71 -11.37 17.94
CA PHE A 373 -11.18 -12.31 18.94
C PHE A 373 -10.96 -11.64 20.29
N SER A 374 -10.54 -10.38 20.25
CA SER A 374 -10.28 -9.49 21.38
C SER A 374 -10.34 -8.04 20.92
N GLU A 375 -10.17 -7.10 21.83
CA GLU A 375 -10.02 -5.68 21.49
C GLU A 375 -8.82 -5.41 20.54
N ASP A 376 -7.85 -6.33 20.54
CA ASP A 376 -6.59 -6.21 19.79
C ASP A 376 -6.54 -7.07 18.53
N ALA A 377 -7.49 -7.98 18.29
CA ALA A 377 -7.40 -8.92 17.17
C ALA A 377 -8.75 -9.18 16.51
N GLN A 378 -8.78 -9.06 15.20
CA GLN A 378 -9.99 -9.28 14.39
C GLN A 378 -9.66 -9.86 13.01
N ILE A 379 -10.62 -10.59 12.45
CA ILE A 379 -10.62 -11.10 11.09
C ILE A 379 -11.90 -10.67 10.37
N ARG A 380 -11.77 -10.42 9.08
CA ARG A 380 -12.90 -10.17 8.16
C ARG A 380 -12.75 -11.05 6.94
N LEU A 381 -13.85 -11.65 6.53
CA LEU A 381 -13.98 -12.39 5.29
C LEU A 381 -15.01 -11.69 4.41
N SER A 382 -14.81 -11.67 3.12
CA SER A 382 -15.82 -11.19 2.16
C SER A 382 -15.79 -12.01 0.88
N ILE A 383 -16.93 -12.06 0.23
CA ILE A 383 -17.13 -12.63 -1.10
C ILE A 383 -18.04 -11.69 -1.87
N SER A 384 -17.81 -11.56 -3.16
CA SER A 384 -18.64 -10.71 -4.02
C SER A 384 -19.08 -11.42 -5.30
N HIS A 385 -20.21 -10.96 -5.82
CA HIS A 385 -20.76 -11.37 -7.10
C HIS A 385 -20.94 -10.13 -7.98
N GLU A 386 -20.41 -10.16 -9.18
CA GLU A 386 -20.65 -9.14 -10.21
C GLU A 386 -22.01 -9.36 -10.84
N VAL A 387 -22.91 -8.40 -10.68
CA VAL A 387 -24.30 -8.53 -11.15
C VAL A 387 -24.35 -8.30 -12.66
N SER A 388 -23.68 -7.25 -13.14
CA SER A 388 -23.63 -6.88 -14.56
C SER A 388 -22.94 -7.94 -15.43
N ALA A 389 -21.87 -8.54 -14.93
CA ALA A 389 -21.09 -9.58 -15.63
C ALA A 389 -21.54 -11.01 -15.32
N HIS A 390 -22.55 -11.19 -14.46
CA HIS A 390 -23.08 -12.51 -14.02
C HIS A 390 -21.98 -13.48 -13.55
N GLY A 391 -20.98 -12.97 -12.84
CA GLY A 391 -19.81 -13.72 -12.47
C GLY A 391 -19.38 -13.59 -11.02
N PHE A 392 -18.36 -14.37 -10.65
CA PHE A 392 -17.69 -14.26 -9.37
C PHE A 392 -16.90 -12.95 -9.32
N GLY A 393 -17.20 -12.08 -8.37
CA GLY A 393 -16.59 -10.75 -8.25
C GLY A 393 -15.36 -10.70 -7.36
N GLY A 394 -14.94 -11.86 -6.81
CA GLY A 394 -13.78 -11.93 -5.93
C GLY A 394 -14.11 -12.23 -4.48
N GLY A 395 -13.07 -12.40 -3.67
CA GLY A 395 -13.18 -12.63 -2.23
C GLY A 395 -11.94 -12.10 -1.51
N ALA A 396 -12.10 -11.79 -0.23
CA ALA A 396 -11.02 -11.24 0.58
C ALA A 396 -10.99 -11.79 1.99
N VAL A 397 -9.79 -11.87 2.54
CA VAL A 397 -9.51 -12.12 3.94
C VAL A 397 -8.67 -10.96 4.47
N GLN A 398 -9.15 -10.32 5.52
CA GLN A 398 -8.41 -9.27 6.23
C GLN A 398 -8.19 -9.73 7.67
N PHE A 399 -6.98 -9.58 8.15
CA PHE A 399 -6.61 -9.85 9.53
C PHE A 399 -5.83 -8.67 10.09
N GLN A 400 -6.15 -8.27 11.32
CA GLN A 400 -5.44 -7.22 12.03
C GLN A 400 -5.26 -7.61 13.48
N MET A 401 -4.05 -7.43 14.00
CA MET A 401 -3.71 -7.71 15.38
C MET A 401 -2.70 -6.69 15.92
N PHE A 402 -2.90 -6.29 17.18
CA PHE A 402 -1.94 -5.55 18.01
C PHE A 402 -1.47 -6.43 19.16
N PHE A 403 -0.18 -6.40 19.52
CA PHE A 403 0.40 -7.32 20.52
C PHE A 403 1.65 -6.78 21.22
#